data_9b5fa0b1b039296f5f571c23c98042bb
#
_entry.id   9b5fa0b1b039296f5f571c23c98042bb
#
_cell.length_a   1.000
_cell.length_b   1.000
_cell.length_c   1.000
_cell.angle_alpha   90.00
_cell.angle_beta   90.00
_cell.angle_gamma   90.00
#
_symmetry.space_group_name_H-M   'P 1'
#
loop_
_entity.id
_entity.type
_entity.pdbx_description
1 polymer ?
#
loop_
_entity_poly.entity_id
_entity_poly.type
_entity_poly.pdbx_seq_one_letter_code
_entity_poly.pdbx_strand_id
1 'polypeptide(L)'
;MAYPGRDKQTVYKFLDLLGKDRCEQIQLVSCDMADWITIPIGERCPNAEVCLDPFHVIKLSTDALDEVRREIWNDARKAGQPGLARELKGARFALWLNPERLTERHQQKLARVQQINQDLYRAYLIAQQLRMIYRVPFQQALELLDAWLKWARRCRLQPFVKLAKTIIKQRPGIEAALRNGLSNARTEQVNTQIRLITRQGFGDHSPWAVIALAMLSLGGLCPPLPGR
;
A
#
# COMPACT_ATOMS: atom_id res chain seq x y z
N MET A 1 6.88 -9.41 -21.64
CA MET A 1 8.32 -9.08 -21.62
C MET A 1 8.71 -8.70 -20.19
N ALA A 2 9.87 -9.11 -19.70
CA ALA A 2 10.41 -8.72 -18.40
C ALA A 2 11.86 -8.23 -18.58
N TYR A 3 12.27 -7.26 -17.78
CA TYR A 3 13.61 -6.64 -17.84
C TYR A 3 14.17 -6.47 -16.44
N PRO A 4 15.46 -6.70 -16.20
CA PRO A 4 16.06 -6.42 -14.91
C PRO A 4 16.18 -4.92 -14.71
N GLY A 5 15.75 -4.44 -13.52
CA GLY A 5 15.83 -3.05 -13.12
C GLY A 5 14.57 -2.57 -12.40
N ARG A 6 14.74 -1.50 -11.59
CA ARG A 6 13.66 -0.82 -10.87
C ARG A 6 13.91 0.69 -10.91
N ASP A 7 13.89 1.24 -12.12
CA ASP A 7 14.17 2.64 -12.38
C ASP A 7 13.35 3.19 -13.56
N LYS A 8 13.40 4.48 -13.78
CA LYS A 8 12.71 5.15 -14.90
C LYS A 8 13.10 4.57 -16.25
N GLN A 9 14.38 4.23 -16.44
CA GLN A 9 14.91 3.73 -17.69
C GLN A 9 14.29 2.38 -18.07
N THR A 10 14.06 1.52 -17.08
CA THR A 10 13.39 0.23 -17.28
C THR A 10 11.94 0.42 -17.71
N VAL A 11 11.23 1.42 -17.15
CA VAL A 11 9.86 1.75 -17.57
C VAL A 11 9.84 2.34 -18.96
N TYR A 12 10.74 3.27 -19.30
CA TYR A 12 10.84 3.82 -20.65
C TYR A 12 11.09 2.73 -21.70
N LYS A 13 12.05 1.83 -21.45
CA LYS A 13 12.31 0.69 -22.35
C LYS A 13 11.06 -0.16 -22.59
N PHE A 14 10.26 -0.40 -21.54
CA PHE A 14 9.01 -1.13 -21.69
C PHE A 14 8.01 -0.37 -22.56
N LEU A 15 7.84 0.95 -22.34
CA LEU A 15 6.92 1.79 -23.10
C LEU A 15 7.37 1.97 -24.56
N ASP A 16 8.68 2.11 -24.81
CA ASP A 16 9.24 2.18 -26.16
C ASP A 16 9.01 0.87 -26.93
N LEU A 17 9.10 -0.27 -26.28
CA LEU A 17 8.78 -1.58 -26.86
C LEU A 17 7.28 -1.78 -27.07
N LEU A 18 6.44 -1.20 -26.22
CA LEU A 18 4.99 -1.22 -26.41
C LEU A 18 4.57 -0.45 -27.67
N GLY A 19 5.30 0.61 -27.97
CA GLY A 19 5.08 1.50 -29.10
C GLY A 19 4.06 2.60 -28.81
N LYS A 20 4.17 3.69 -29.56
CA LYS A 20 3.37 4.91 -29.37
C LYS A 20 1.88 4.64 -29.42
N ASP A 21 1.42 3.93 -30.45
CA ASP A 21 -0.01 3.67 -30.69
C ASP A 21 -0.67 2.92 -29.52
N ARG A 22 0.06 1.96 -28.92
CA ARG A 22 -0.43 1.22 -27.73
C ARG A 22 -0.36 2.07 -26.47
N CYS A 23 0.66 2.91 -26.32
CA CYS A 23 0.75 3.83 -25.20
C CYS A 23 -0.41 4.85 -25.21
N GLU A 24 -0.85 5.31 -26.37
CA GLU A 24 -2.01 6.20 -26.52
C GLU A 24 -3.35 5.52 -26.21
N GLN A 25 -3.43 4.19 -26.30
CA GLN A 25 -4.62 3.39 -25.95
C GLN A 25 -4.74 3.13 -24.46
N ILE A 26 -3.67 3.33 -23.66
CA ILE A 26 -3.71 3.13 -22.22
C ILE A 26 -4.55 4.24 -21.58
N GLN A 27 -5.65 3.86 -20.94
CA GLN A 27 -6.55 4.78 -20.25
C GLN A 27 -6.31 4.83 -18.75
N LEU A 28 -5.94 3.71 -18.14
CA LEU A 28 -5.79 3.58 -16.68
C LEU A 28 -4.51 2.83 -16.34
N VAL A 29 -3.76 3.37 -15.37
CA VAL A 29 -2.56 2.73 -14.84
C VAL A 29 -2.67 2.66 -13.32
N SER A 30 -2.67 1.46 -12.75
CA SER A 30 -2.56 1.29 -11.30
C SER A 30 -1.09 1.11 -10.91
N CYS A 31 -0.62 1.92 -9.97
CA CYS A 31 0.76 1.85 -9.48
C CYS A 31 0.90 2.34 -8.05
N ASP A 32 2.09 2.13 -7.49
CA ASP A 32 2.52 2.71 -6.23
C ASP A 32 2.80 4.21 -6.38
N MET A 33 2.95 4.94 -5.27
CA MET A 33 3.36 6.36 -5.25
C MET A 33 4.85 6.53 -5.60
N ALA A 34 5.29 5.96 -6.72
CA ALA A 34 6.69 5.92 -7.12
C ALA A 34 6.94 6.77 -8.36
N ASP A 35 7.68 7.86 -8.20
CA ASP A 35 8.01 8.80 -9.28
C ASP A 35 8.71 8.12 -10.49
N TRP A 36 9.43 7.01 -10.25
CA TRP A 36 10.06 6.25 -11.33
C TRP A 36 9.08 5.49 -12.23
N ILE A 37 7.82 5.33 -11.80
CA ILE A 37 6.72 4.77 -12.61
C ILE A 37 5.86 5.91 -13.18
N THR A 38 5.42 6.83 -12.31
CA THR A 38 4.42 7.84 -12.67
C THR A 38 4.94 8.85 -13.69
N ILE A 39 6.25 9.22 -13.63
CA ILE A 39 6.84 10.16 -14.57
C ILE A 39 6.87 9.59 -16.00
N PRO A 40 7.45 8.40 -16.26
CA PRO A 40 7.44 7.83 -17.62
C PRO A 40 6.03 7.60 -18.18
N ILE A 41 5.07 7.20 -17.33
CA ILE A 41 3.67 7.04 -17.75
C ILE A 41 3.09 8.38 -18.18
N GLY A 42 3.27 9.45 -17.39
CA GLY A 42 2.77 10.79 -17.74
C GLY A 42 3.37 11.35 -19.04
N GLU A 43 4.63 10.99 -19.36
CA GLU A 43 5.32 11.45 -20.57
C GLU A 43 4.98 10.63 -21.82
N ARG A 44 4.71 9.33 -21.68
CA ARG A 44 4.55 8.40 -22.83
C ARG A 44 3.11 7.95 -23.07
N CYS A 45 2.24 8.07 -22.08
CA CYS A 45 0.85 7.62 -22.16
C CYS A 45 -0.11 8.81 -21.91
N PRO A 46 -0.34 9.68 -22.91
CA PRO A 46 -1.04 10.96 -22.73
C PRO A 46 -2.49 10.81 -22.28
N ASN A 47 -3.11 9.66 -22.55
CA ASN A 47 -4.51 9.39 -22.20
C ASN A 47 -4.64 8.59 -20.89
N ALA A 48 -3.52 8.24 -20.24
CA ALA A 48 -3.53 7.41 -19.05
C ALA A 48 -3.81 8.22 -17.77
N GLU A 49 -4.86 7.86 -17.05
CA GLU A 49 -5.10 8.34 -15.69
C GLU A 49 -4.37 7.41 -14.70
N VAL A 50 -3.52 7.98 -13.84
CA VAL A 50 -2.76 7.24 -12.84
C VAL A 50 -3.61 7.02 -11.59
N CYS A 51 -3.95 5.78 -11.29
CA CYS A 51 -4.68 5.35 -10.11
C CYS A 51 -3.69 4.83 -9.05
N LEU A 52 -3.66 5.48 -7.88
CA LEU A 52 -2.79 5.02 -6.80
C LEU A 52 -3.37 3.81 -6.09
N ASP A 53 -2.53 2.80 -5.89
CA ASP A 53 -2.96 1.57 -5.24
C ASP A 53 -3.45 1.82 -3.80
N PRO A 54 -4.72 1.46 -3.49
CA PRO A 54 -5.30 1.63 -2.17
C PRO A 54 -4.50 0.96 -1.05
N PHE A 55 -3.87 -0.20 -1.33
CA PHE A 55 -3.07 -0.92 -0.34
C PHE A 55 -1.89 -0.06 0.14
N HIS A 56 -1.19 0.63 -0.78
CA HIS A 56 -0.07 1.49 -0.42
C HIS A 56 -0.50 2.73 0.37
N VAL A 57 -1.64 3.33 0.04
CA VAL A 57 -2.22 4.44 0.81
C VAL A 57 -2.57 4.00 2.24
N ILE A 58 -3.24 2.86 2.39
CA ILE A 58 -3.61 2.29 3.69
C ILE A 58 -2.36 1.89 4.48
N LYS A 59 -1.34 1.35 3.81
CA LYS A 59 -0.06 1.01 4.45
C LYS A 59 0.61 2.22 5.08
N LEU A 60 0.66 3.38 4.40
CA LEU A 60 1.20 4.61 4.97
C LEU A 60 0.49 5.02 6.26
N SER A 61 -0.82 4.85 6.31
CA SER A 61 -1.61 5.12 7.53
C SER A 61 -1.28 4.15 8.66
N THR A 62 -1.06 2.88 8.34
CA THR A 62 -0.64 1.86 9.31
C THR A 62 0.77 2.13 9.82
N ASP A 63 1.68 2.56 8.94
CA ASP A 63 3.04 2.93 9.30
C ASP A 63 3.05 4.18 10.22
N ALA A 64 2.24 5.20 9.93
CA ALA A 64 2.07 6.38 10.78
C ALA A 64 1.50 6.02 12.17
N LEU A 65 0.53 5.11 12.24
CA LEU A 65 0.01 4.58 13.50
C LEU A 65 1.08 3.85 14.31
N ASP A 66 1.91 3.03 13.65
CA ASP A 66 2.99 2.32 14.32
C ASP A 66 4.11 3.28 14.80
N GLU A 67 4.35 4.37 14.08
CA GLU A 67 5.28 5.43 14.49
C GLU A 67 4.80 6.07 15.80
N VAL A 68 3.53 6.48 15.89
CA VAL A 68 2.92 6.99 17.13
C VAL A 68 3.03 5.98 18.27
N ARG A 69 2.70 4.70 18.02
CA ARG A 69 2.83 3.65 19.04
C ARG A 69 4.26 3.50 19.53
N ARG A 70 5.25 3.55 18.62
CA ARG A 70 6.68 3.44 18.98
C ARG A 70 7.19 4.63 19.77
N GLU A 71 6.75 5.85 19.45
CA GLU A 71 7.07 7.04 20.21
C GLU A 71 6.58 6.89 21.65
N ILE A 72 5.30 6.60 21.86
CA ILE A 72 4.69 6.42 23.19
C ILE A 72 5.35 5.26 23.94
N TRP A 73 5.65 4.15 23.27
CA TRP A 73 6.35 3.03 23.88
C TRP A 73 7.77 3.39 24.33
N ASN A 74 8.51 4.17 23.55
CA ASN A 74 9.84 4.64 23.92
C ASN A 74 9.78 5.59 25.13
N ASP A 75 8.79 6.48 25.17
CA ASP A 75 8.61 7.40 26.29
C ASP A 75 8.25 6.65 27.58
N ALA A 76 7.36 5.65 27.52
CA ALA A 76 7.05 4.79 28.66
C ALA A 76 8.30 4.05 29.19
N ARG A 77 9.18 3.60 28.28
CA ARG A 77 10.45 2.97 28.70
C ARG A 77 11.39 3.93 29.37
N LYS A 78 11.55 5.14 28.83
CA LYS A 78 12.41 6.20 29.41
C LYS A 78 11.87 6.64 30.78
N ALA A 79 10.55 6.66 30.94
CA ALA A 79 9.89 7.01 32.19
C ALA A 79 9.89 5.86 33.25
N GLY A 80 10.54 4.74 32.98
CA GLY A 80 10.61 3.62 33.92
C GLY A 80 9.27 2.90 34.13
N GLN A 81 8.39 2.87 33.11
CA GLN A 81 7.06 2.25 33.16
C GLN A 81 7.02 0.91 32.35
N PRO A 82 7.65 -0.17 32.84
CA PRO A 82 7.78 -1.41 32.08
C PRO A 82 6.44 -2.10 31.83
N GLY A 83 5.46 -1.93 32.72
CA GLY A 83 4.10 -2.45 32.56
C GLY A 83 3.41 -1.82 31.34
N LEU A 84 3.37 -0.49 31.26
CA LEU A 84 2.82 0.25 30.14
C LEU A 84 3.54 -0.08 28.83
N ALA A 85 4.87 -0.13 28.84
CA ALA A 85 5.65 -0.49 27.66
C ALA A 85 5.30 -1.91 27.15
N ARG A 86 5.06 -2.88 28.03
CA ARG A 86 4.63 -4.24 27.66
C ARG A 86 3.24 -4.24 27.02
N GLU A 87 2.29 -3.49 27.57
CA GLU A 87 0.93 -3.35 27.03
C GLU A 87 0.96 -2.74 25.62
N LEU A 88 1.68 -1.65 25.43
CA LEU A 88 1.83 -0.96 24.13
C LEU A 88 2.49 -1.85 23.07
N LYS A 89 3.51 -2.63 23.43
CA LYS A 89 4.12 -3.63 22.53
C LYS A 89 3.12 -4.72 22.17
N GLY A 90 2.36 -5.22 23.14
CA GLY A 90 1.37 -6.28 22.95
C GLY A 90 0.14 -5.87 22.14
N ALA A 91 -0.16 -4.56 22.05
CA ALA A 91 -1.29 -4.02 21.28
C ALA A 91 -1.04 -3.91 19.77
N ARG A 92 0.21 -4.05 19.29
CA ARG A 92 0.61 -3.83 17.90
C ARG A 92 -0.32 -4.48 16.87
N PHE A 93 -0.58 -5.77 17.00
CA PHE A 93 -1.41 -6.48 16.03
C PHE A 93 -2.89 -6.08 16.10
N ALA A 94 -3.42 -5.77 17.30
CA ALA A 94 -4.78 -5.27 17.46
C ALA A 94 -4.96 -3.92 16.74
N LEU A 95 -3.97 -3.04 16.78
CA LEU A 95 -3.97 -1.75 16.09
C LEU A 95 -3.90 -1.88 14.56
N TRP A 96 -3.25 -2.92 14.04
CA TRP A 96 -3.03 -3.10 12.61
C TRP A 96 -4.16 -3.84 11.89
N LEU A 97 -4.92 -4.66 12.61
CA LEU A 97 -5.99 -5.47 12.03
C LEU A 97 -7.17 -4.60 11.58
N ASN A 98 -7.85 -5.08 10.56
CA ASN A 98 -9.15 -4.54 10.19
C ASN A 98 -10.18 -4.87 11.30
N PRO A 99 -11.14 -3.98 11.57
CA PRO A 99 -12.14 -4.20 12.63
C PRO A 99 -12.87 -5.54 12.53
N GLU A 100 -13.15 -6.01 11.31
CA GLU A 100 -13.85 -7.28 11.07
C GLU A 100 -13.02 -8.53 11.39
N ARG A 101 -11.70 -8.36 11.54
CA ARG A 101 -10.76 -9.45 11.87
C ARG A 101 -10.31 -9.42 13.33
N LEU A 102 -10.88 -8.53 14.14
CA LEU A 102 -10.55 -8.44 15.55
C LEU A 102 -11.21 -9.58 16.32
N THR A 103 -10.39 -10.41 16.97
CA THR A 103 -10.87 -11.37 17.97
C THR A 103 -11.21 -10.64 19.27
N GLU A 104 -11.94 -11.28 20.18
CA GLU A 104 -12.25 -10.73 21.51
C GLU A 104 -10.97 -10.25 22.25
N ARG A 105 -9.90 -11.03 22.17
CA ARG A 105 -8.59 -10.66 22.74
C ARG A 105 -8.03 -9.36 22.12
N HIS A 106 -8.22 -9.14 20.83
CA HIS A 106 -7.80 -7.90 20.18
C HIS A 106 -8.68 -6.73 20.59
N GLN A 107 -9.98 -6.93 20.72
CA GLN A 107 -10.93 -5.90 21.19
C GLN A 107 -10.61 -5.47 22.62
N GLN A 108 -10.33 -6.42 23.52
CA GLN A 108 -9.87 -6.13 24.89
C GLN A 108 -8.59 -5.29 24.92
N LYS A 109 -7.61 -5.60 24.04
CA LYS A 109 -6.39 -4.80 23.92
C LYS A 109 -6.66 -3.39 23.41
N LEU A 110 -7.57 -3.21 22.44
CA LEU A 110 -7.95 -1.89 21.95
C LEU A 110 -8.69 -1.07 23.04
N ALA A 111 -9.61 -1.69 23.77
CA ALA A 111 -10.27 -1.07 24.92
C ALA A 111 -9.24 -0.63 25.97
N ARG A 112 -8.25 -1.48 26.23
CA ARG A 112 -7.15 -1.13 27.14
C ARG A 112 -6.32 0.04 26.61
N VAL A 113 -5.98 0.07 25.30
CA VAL A 113 -5.28 1.21 24.67
C VAL A 113 -6.07 2.49 24.85
N GLN A 114 -7.38 2.47 24.66
CA GLN A 114 -8.26 3.62 24.84
C GLN A 114 -8.18 4.20 26.27
N GLN A 115 -8.08 3.32 27.28
CA GLN A 115 -7.97 3.74 28.68
C GLN A 115 -6.60 4.31 29.03
N ILE A 116 -5.52 3.70 28.53
CA ILE A 116 -4.15 4.03 28.94
C ILE A 116 -3.52 5.16 28.13
N ASN A 117 -3.95 5.36 26.86
CA ASN A 117 -3.37 6.38 25.99
C ASN A 117 -4.34 6.85 24.91
N GLN A 118 -4.97 7.98 25.14
CA GLN A 118 -5.96 8.59 24.24
C GLN A 118 -5.35 9.00 22.89
N ASP A 119 -4.07 9.40 22.84
CA ASP A 119 -3.40 9.79 21.61
C ASP A 119 -3.19 8.60 20.68
N LEU A 120 -2.79 7.45 21.22
CA LEU A 120 -2.68 6.22 20.44
C LEU A 120 -4.03 5.72 19.95
N TYR A 121 -5.08 5.81 20.79
CA TYR A 121 -6.43 5.43 20.36
C TYR A 121 -6.96 6.36 19.28
N ARG A 122 -6.71 7.68 19.39
CA ARG A 122 -7.03 8.65 18.33
C ARG A 122 -6.28 8.35 17.04
N ALA A 123 -4.99 8.01 17.11
CA ALA A 123 -4.20 7.58 15.96
C ALA A 123 -4.83 6.35 15.26
N TYR A 124 -5.30 5.37 16.05
CA TYR A 124 -6.01 4.21 15.55
C TYR A 124 -7.30 4.60 14.80
N LEU A 125 -8.11 5.49 15.36
CA LEU A 125 -9.36 5.95 14.73
C LEU A 125 -9.09 6.69 13.41
N ILE A 126 -8.05 7.55 13.35
CA ILE A 126 -7.65 8.25 12.12
C ILE A 126 -7.22 7.22 11.05
N ALA A 127 -6.45 6.19 11.44
CA ALA A 127 -6.04 5.14 10.51
C ALA A 127 -7.23 4.32 9.98
N GLN A 128 -8.19 3.98 10.85
CA GLN A 128 -9.40 3.25 10.43
C GLN A 128 -10.28 4.09 9.50
N GLN A 129 -10.44 5.38 9.75
CA GLN A 129 -11.22 6.24 8.87
C GLN A 129 -10.63 6.30 7.46
N LEU A 130 -9.31 6.33 7.28
CA LEU A 130 -8.69 6.28 5.95
C LEU A 130 -9.01 4.98 5.22
N ARG A 131 -9.07 3.84 5.93
CA ARG A 131 -9.49 2.55 5.34
C ARG A 131 -10.94 2.56 4.88
N MET A 132 -11.83 3.23 5.62
CA MET A 132 -13.25 3.31 5.28
C MET A 132 -13.51 4.02 3.96
N ILE A 133 -12.66 4.97 3.55
CA ILE A 133 -12.77 5.72 2.29
C ILE A 133 -12.83 4.78 1.08
N TYR A 134 -12.09 3.68 1.11
CA TYR A 134 -12.07 2.68 0.03
C TYR A 134 -13.20 1.64 0.08
N ARG A 135 -14.17 1.80 1.00
CA ARG A 135 -15.28 0.85 1.21
C ARG A 135 -16.65 1.44 0.93
N VAL A 136 -16.69 2.70 0.57
CA VAL A 136 -17.94 3.44 0.33
C VAL A 136 -18.01 3.92 -1.12
N PRO A 137 -19.18 4.27 -1.64
CA PRO A 137 -19.34 4.84 -2.98
C PRO A 137 -18.50 6.10 -3.17
N PHE A 138 -18.08 6.36 -4.42
CA PHE A 138 -17.13 7.42 -4.79
C PHE A 138 -17.47 8.79 -4.18
N GLN A 139 -18.72 9.26 -4.30
CA GLN A 139 -19.09 10.58 -3.78
C GLN A 139 -18.91 10.68 -2.26
N GLN A 140 -19.35 9.65 -1.54
CA GLN A 140 -19.17 9.57 -0.09
C GLN A 140 -17.67 9.42 0.29
N ALA A 141 -16.90 8.75 -0.54
CA ALA A 141 -15.44 8.61 -0.32
C ALA A 141 -14.74 9.97 -0.38
N LEU A 142 -15.13 10.87 -1.28
CA LEU A 142 -14.57 12.22 -1.37
C LEU A 142 -14.89 13.04 -0.11
N GLU A 143 -16.12 12.99 0.38
CA GLU A 143 -16.52 13.67 1.61
C GLU A 143 -15.73 13.16 2.83
N LEU A 144 -15.59 11.83 2.93
CA LEU A 144 -14.79 11.21 3.99
C LEU A 144 -13.30 11.56 3.88
N LEU A 145 -12.75 11.66 2.67
CA LEU A 145 -11.36 12.07 2.44
C LEU A 145 -11.14 13.51 2.91
N ASP A 146 -12.06 14.42 2.60
CA ASP A 146 -11.98 15.81 3.04
C ASP A 146 -12.10 15.94 4.57
N ALA A 147 -13.01 15.18 5.18
CA ALA A 147 -13.16 15.12 6.63
C ALA A 147 -11.89 14.54 7.29
N TRP A 148 -11.34 13.47 6.72
CA TRP A 148 -10.10 12.87 7.18
C TRP A 148 -8.93 13.85 7.11
N LEU A 149 -8.76 14.56 6.00
CA LEU A 149 -7.70 15.56 5.83
C LEU A 149 -7.81 16.70 6.85
N LYS A 150 -9.03 17.18 7.13
CA LYS A 150 -9.27 18.20 8.16
C LYS A 150 -8.85 17.70 9.55
N TRP A 151 -9.19 16.44 9.87
CA TRP A 151 -8.85 15.82 11.15
C TRP A 151 -7.35 15.55 11.28
N ALA A 152 -6.76 14.85 10.31
CA ALA A 152 -5.35 14.47 10.34
C ALA A 152 -4.40 15.69 10.42
N ARG A 153 -4.71 16.80 9.74
CA ARG A 153 -3.93 18.03 9.82
C ARG A 153 -3.95 18.71 11.18
N ARG A 154 -4.99 18.48 12.00
CA ARG A 154 -5.22 19.14 13.29
C ARG A 154 -5.03 18.21 14.48
N CYS A 155 -4.75 16.93 14.25
CA CYS A 155 -4.70 15.91 15.32
C CYS A 155 -3.50 16.06 16.27
N ARG A 156 -2.50 16.91 15.95
CA ARG A 156 -1.25 17.11 16.72
C ARG A 156 -0.34 15.86 16.79
N LEU A 157 -0.65 14.79 16.05
CA LEU A 157 0.19 13.60 15.92
C LEU A 157 1.05 13.78 14.66
N GLN A 158 2.35 14.05 14.84
CA GLN A 158 3.24 14.42 13.73
C GLN A 158 3.27 13.42 12.58
N PRO A 159 3.27 12.08 12.79
CA PRO A 159 3.19 11.12 11.71
C PRO A 159 1.95 11.31 10.82
N PHE A 160 0.78 11.58 11.40
CA PHE A 160 -0.46 11.82 10.65
C PHE A 160 -0.51 13.20 9.97
N VAL A 161 0.09 14.22 10.58
CA VAL A 161 0.22 15.54 9.94
C VAL A 161 1.10 15.45 8.69
N LYS A 162 2.20 14.70 8.75
CA LYS A 162 3.07 14.41 7.60
C LYS A 162 2.32 13.59 6.53
N LEU A 163 1.59 12.54 6.95
CA LEU A 163 0.78 11.73 6.06
C LEU A 163 -0.27 12.57 5.34
N ALA A 164 -0.96 13.48 6.03
CA ALA A 164 -1.95 14.35 5.41
C ALA A 164 -1.35 15.20 4.27
N LYS A 165 -0.12 15.71 4.42
CA LYS A 165 0.59 16.42 3.34
C LYS A 165 0.84 15.51 2.13
N THR A 166 1.24 14.26 2.37
CA THR A 166 1.44 13.26 1.31
C THR A 166 0.13 12.95 0.59
N ILE A 167 -0.97 12.73 1.33
CA ILE A 167 -2.29 12.46 0.76
C ILE A 167 -2.80 13.65 -0.07
N ILE A 168 -2.57 14.89 0.38
CA ILE A 168 -2.93 16.10 -0.40
C ILE A 168 -2.15 16.12 -1.72
N LYS A 169 -0.83 15.87 -1.69
CA LYS A 169 0.00 15.83 -2.91
C LYS A 169 -0.48 14.75 -3.89
N GLN A 170 -0.90 13.61 -3.37
CA GLN A 170 -1.29 12.42 -4.13
C GLN A 170 -2.80 12.33 -4.40
N ARG A 171 -3.56 13.36 -4.01
CA ARG A 171 -5.02 13.38 -4.10
C ARG A 171 -5.57 13.00 -5.49
N PRO A 172 -5.04 13.53 -6.62
CA PRO A 172 -5.56 13.17 -7.93
C PRO A 172 -5.53 11.67 -8.20
N GLY A 173 -4.42 11.00 -7.88
CA GLY A 173 -4.28 9.55 -8.08
C GLY A 173 -5.13 8.72 -7.11
N ILE A 174 -5.39 9.23 -5.90
CA ILE A 174 -6.31 8.60 -4.94
C ILE A 174 -7.75 8.70 -5.44
N GLU A 175 -8.19 9.88 -5.91
CA GLU A 175 -9.53 10.09 -6.47
C GLU A 175 -9.75 9.26 -7.74
N ALA A 176 -8.71 9.15 -8.60
CA ALA A 176 -8.73 8.28 -9.78
C ALA A 176 -8.95 6.81 -9.38
N ALA A 177 -8.23 6.33 -8.35
CA ALA A 177 -8.40 4.96 -7.85
C ALA A 177 -9.79 4.72 -7.25
N LEU A 178 -10.33 5.69 -6.50
CA LEU A 178 -11.68 5.62 -5.93
C LEU A 178 -12.77 5.61 -7.02
N ARG A 179 -12.59 6.41 -8.08
CA ARG A 179 -13.54 6.50 -9.20
C ARG A 179 -13.57 5.22 -10.02
N ASN A 180 -12.38 4.66 -10.32
CA ASN A 180 -12.21 3.55 -11.24
C ASN A 180 -12.20 2.18 -10.56
N GLY A 181 -12.14 2.11 -9.22
CA GLY A 181 -12.11 0.86 -8.46
C GLY A 181 -10.88 -0.01 -8.72
N LEU A 182 -9.80 0.58 -9.24
CA LEU A 182 -8.57 -0.15 -9.57
C LEU A 182 -7.71 -0.41 -8.35
N SER A 183 -7.13 -1.61 -8.30
CA SER A 183 -6.13 -1.99 -7.32
C SER A 183 -5.02 -2.82 -7.96
N ASN A 184 -3.88 -2.94 -7.28
CA ASN A 184 -2.76 -3.76 -7.71
C ASN A 184 -2.94 -5.26 -7.37
N ALA A 185 -4.13 -5.72 -6.99
CA ALA A 185 -4.36 -7.11 -6.54
C ALA A 185 -3.87 -8.14 -7.56
N ARG A 186 -4.11 -7.91 -8.87
CA ARG A 186 -3.62 -8.78 -9.95
C ARG A 186 -2.09 -8.78 -10.03
N THR A 187 -1.46 -7.62 -9.91
CA THR A 187 0.00 -7.47 -9.91
C THR A 187 0.61 -8.16 -8.69
N GLU A 188 0.00 -8.03 -7.51
CA GLU A 188 0.44 -8.72 -6.29
C GLU A 188 0.32 -10.24 -6.41
N GLN A 189 -0.74 -10.75 -7.05
CA GLN A 189 -0.90 -12.17 -7.34
C GLN A 189 0.25 -12.68 -8.22
N VAL A 190 0.55 -11.98 -9.33
CA VAL A 190 1.68 -12.31 -10.21
C VAL A 190 3.01 -12.25 -9.48
N ASN A 191 3.26 -11.20 -8.68
CA ASN A 191 4.47 -11.08 -7.86
C ASN A 191 4.60 -12.23 -6.84
N THR A 192 3.49 -12.69 -6.28
CA THR A 192 3.49 -13.83 -5.36
C THR A 192 3.88 -15.12 -6.10
N GLN A 193 3.37 -15.34 -7.30
CA GLN A 193 3.74 -16.48 -8.14
C GLN A 193 5.23 -16.42 -8.52
N ILE A 194 5.75 -15.26 -8.93
CA ILE A 194 7.18 -15.08 -9.22
C ILE A 194 8.03 -15.42 -7.98
N ARG A 195 7.65 -14.97 -6.79
CA ARG A 195 8.36 -15.31 -5.55
C ARG A 195 8.33 -16.82 -5.26
N LEU A 196 7.24 -17.50 -5.56
CA LEU A 196 7.15 -18.96 -5.40
C LEU A 196 8.07 -19.68 -6.40
N ILE A 197 8.09 -19.27 -7.66
CA ILE A 197 9.01 -19.79 -8.69
C ILE A 197 10.46 -19.62 -8.23
N THR A 198 10.86 -18.45 -7.78
CA THR A 198 12.20 -18.17 -7.27
C THR A 198 12.57 -19.04 -6.06
N ARG A 199 11.62 -19.30 -5.15
CA ARG A 199 11.85 -20.19 -4.00
C ARG A 199 12.01 -21.65 -4.41
N GLN A 200 11.24 -22.13 -5.39
CA GLN A 200 11.32 -23.49 -5.93
C GLN A 200 12.63 -23.73 -6.69
N GLY A 201 13.19 -22.67 -7.31
CA GLY A 201 14.49 -22.70 -7.98
C GLY A 201 15.70 -22.67 -7.04
N PHE A 202 15.51 -22.77 -5.70
CA PHE A 202 16.58 -22.75 -4.68
C PHE A 202 17.54 -21.56 -4.74
N GLY A 203 17.07 -20.43 -5.28
CA GLY A 203 17.84 -19.22 -5.45
C GLY A 203 18.53 -19.18 -6.80
N ASP A 204 17.83 -18.63 -7.80
CA ASP A 204 18.44 -18.39 -9.10
C ASP A 204 19.57 -17.36 -8.98
N HIS A 205 20.75 -17.72 -9.49
CA HIS A 205 21.94 -16.87 -9.46
C HIS A 205 21.92 -15.77 -10.53
N SER A 206 20.90 -15.74 -11.40
CA SER A 206 20.80 -14.78 -12.50
C SER A 206 19.38 -14.21 -12.61
N PRO A 207 19.22 -12.88 -12.70
CA PRO A 207 17.92 -12.25 -12.99
C PRO A 207 17.27 -12.79 -14.27
N TRP A 208 18.08 -13.17 -15.27
CA TRP A 208 17.58 -13.71 -16.54
C TRP A 208 16.96 -15.10 -16.38
N ALA A 209 17.48 -15.94 -15.49
CA ALA A 209 16.88 -17.24 -15.18
C ALA A 209 15.49 -17.08 -14.56
N VAL A 210 15.35 -16.15 -13.58
CA VAL A 210 14.05 -15.82 -12.98
C VAL A 210 13.07 -15.30 -14.02
N ILE A 211 13.52 -14.41 -14.90
CA ILE A 211 12.70 -13.86 -15.99
C ILE A 211 12.24 -14.96 -16.93
N ALA A 212 13.15 -15.85 -17.35
CA ALA A 212 12.81 -16.96 -18.24
C ALA A 212 11.78 -17.90 -17.62
N LEU A 213 11.97 -18.30 -16.36
CA LEU A 213 11.03 -19.16 -15.63
C LEU A 213 9.67 -18.46 -15.41
N ALA A 214 9.67 -17.18 -15.08
CA ALA A 214 8.43 -16.42 -14.96
C ALA A 214 7.68 -16.32 -16.31
N MET A 215 8.38 -16.08 -17.40
CA MET A 215 7.79 -16.03 -18.74
C MET A 215 7.24 -17.39 -19.19
N LEU A 216 7.94 -18.49 -18.92
CA LEU A 216 7.45 -19.83 -19.18
C LEU A 216 6.20 -20.17 -18.38
N SER A 217 6.19 -19.85 -17.08
CA SER A 217 5.10 -20.22 -16.16
C SER A 217 3.87 -19.31 -16.27
N LEU A 218 4.07 -18.01 -16.52
CA LEU A 218 3.01 -17.00 -16.43
C LEU A 218 2.72 -16.31 -17.78
N GLY A 219 3.62 -16.45 -18.75
CA GLY A 219 3.51 -15.80 -20.06
C GLY A 219 2.69 -16.59 -21.10
N GLY A 220 2.04 -17.68 -20.71
CA GLY A 220 1.27 -18.52 -21.64
C GLY A 220 2.13 -19.38 -22.57
N LEU A 221 3.43 -19.47 -22.33
CA LEU A 221 4.39 -20.24 -23.14
C LEU A 221 4.60 -21.67 -22.58
N CYS A 222 3.95 -22.03 -21.48
CA CYS A 222 4.08 -23.35 -20.88
C CYS A 222 3.41 -24.39 -21.78
N PRO A 223 4.15 -25.37 -22.34
CA PRO A 223 3.54 -26.44 -23.12
C PRO A 223 2.63 -27.29 -22.21
N PRO A 224 1.55 -27.89 -22.76
CA PRO A 224 0.73 -28.83 -21.99
C PRO A 224 1.59 -29.99 -21.52
N LEU A 225 1.42 -30.39 -20.26
CA LEU A 225 2.14 -31.54 -19.71
C LEU A 225 1.73 -32.80 -20.51
N PRO A 226 2.69 -33.62 -21.00
CA PRO A 226 2.37 -34.86 -21.67
C PRO A 226 1.67 -35.80 -20.67
N GLY A 227 0.51 -36.30 -21.02
CA GLY A 227 -0.14 -37.43 -20.32
C GLY A 227 -1.03 -37.04 -19.11
N ARG A 228 -1.66 -35.88 -19.08
CA ARG A 228 -2.79 -35.59 -18.16
C ARG A 228 -4.05 -35.26 -18.93
#